data_a714b8ea5e42a4667c71ca0752a49a05
#
_entry.id   a714b8ea5e42a4667c71ca0752a49a05
#
_cell.length_a   1.000
_cell.length_b   1.000
_cell.length_c   1.000
_cell.angle_alpha   90.00
_cell.angle_beta   90.00
_cell.angle_gamma   90.00
#
_symmetry.space_group_name_H-M   'P 1'
#
loop_
_entity.id
_entity.type
_entity.pdbx_description
1 polymer ?
#
loop_
_entity_poly.entity_id
_entity_poly.type
_entity_poly.pdbx_seq_one_letter_code
_entity_poly.pdbx_strand_id
1 'polypeptide(L)'
;GVWIIALHLADYQFHQMGAGWLADLMLPWLGVLLASLVGGEYWWLVIIPVGAHISFSLGYGWPTRYPLTGTSGLRCRNSLLFILLMLGFVAGYQAYLYKQLNPGVGVRENIDTWAWRPDKLNNQLTPLRGKPQIQFTQNWPRLDGATAAYPIYASAFYALSVLPEDFHEWEYLANSRTPEAYNKIVKGNADIIFVAQPSGGQKKRAEESGVTLIYTPFAREAFVFIVNADNPVNSLTEQQVRDIFSGAITNWRTVGGNDQEIQTWQRPEDSGSQTVMQSQVMKNVRMISPQETEVASMMEGMIKVVAEYRNTNNAIGYTFRYYATQMNDDKNIKLLAINGIAPTAENIRNGKYPYIVDAFMVTRENTTSETQKLLEWFLTPQGQSLVEDVGYVPMYKTLH
;
A
#
# COMPACT_ATOMS: atom_id res chain seq x y z
N GLY A 1 7.58 -12.98 -30.04
CA GLY A 1 8.21 -13.24 -31.33
C GLY A 1 8.54 -14.71 -31.55
N VAL A 2 9.55 -15.27 -30.89
CA VAL A 2 10.05 -16.64 -31.15
C VAL A 2 9.02 -17.74 -30.88
N TRP A 3 8.17 -17.58 -29.87
CA TRP A 3 7.13 -18.55 -29.51
C TRP A 3 5.97 -18.60 -30.50
N ILE A 4 5.59 -17.47 -31.11
CA ILE A 4 4.55 -17.44 -32.13
C ILE A 4 5.02 -18.17 -33.40
N ILE A 5 6.31 -18.02 -33.75
CA ILE A 5 6.92 -18.75 -34.85
C ILE A 5 6.99 -20.25 -34.56
N ALA A 6 7.36 -20.64 -33.34
CA ALA A 6 7.40 -22.05 -32.93
C ALA A 6 6.00 -22.72 -32.94
N LEU A 7 4.98 -22.00 -32.51
CA LEU A 7 3.59 -22.46 -32.58
C LEU A 7 3.10 -22.62 -34.02
N HIS A 8 3.41 -21.66 -34.89
CA HIS A 8 3.06 -21.77 -36.32
C HIS A 8 3.82 -22.90 -37.04
N LEU A 9 5.08 -23.14 -36.68
CA LEU A 9 5.85 -24.26 -37.24
C LEU A 9 5.30 -25.62 -36.76
N ALA A 10 4.90 -25.70 -35.49
CA ALA A 10 4.28 -26.89 -34.94
C ALA A 10 2.91 -27.16 -35.62
N ASP A 11 2.07 -26.15 -35.77
CA ASP A 11 0.80 -26.22 -36.46
C ASP A 11 0.98 -26.70 -37.91
N TYR A 12 1.91 -26.11 -38.67
CA TYR A 12 2.24 -26.52 -40.03
C TYR A 12 2.71 -27.96 -40.12
N GLN A 13 3.55 -28.43 -39.22
CA GLN A 13 4.06 -29.80 -39.15
C GLN A 13 2.94 -30.81 -38.87
N PHE A 14 2.02 -30.52 -37.95
CA PHE A 14 0.87 -31.35 -37.63
C PHE A 14 -0.11 -31.47 -38.81
N HIS A 15 -0.33 -30.37 -39.53
CA HIS A 15 -1.19 -30.38 -40.75
C HIS A 15 -0.56 -31.20 -41.88
N GLN A 16 0.78 -31.16 -42.07
CA GLN A 16 1.50 -31.97 -43.02
C GLN A 16 1.41 -33.49 -42.74
N MET A 17 1.29 -33.85 -41.45
CA MET A 17 1.15 -35.25 -41.02
C MET A 17 -0.31 -35.76 -41.04
N GLY A 18 -1.28 -34.99 -41.55
CA GLY A 18 -2.68 -35.36 -41.51
C GLY A 18 -3.33 -35.39 -40.14
N ALA A 19 -2.63 -34.86 -39.15
CA ALA A 19 -3.06 -34.76 -37.73
C ALA A 19 -3.43 -33.36 -37.31
N GLY A 20 -3.82 -32.49 -38.25
CA GLY A 20 -4.17 -31.09 -38.00
C GLY A 20 -5.27 -30.88 -36.93
N TRP A 21 -6.20 -31.83 -36.85
CA TRP A 21 -7.22 -31.83 -35.80
C TRP A 21 -6.63 -31.93 -34.38
N LEU A 22 -5.47 -32.56 -34.23
CA LEU A 22 -4.76 -32.66 -32.94
C LEU A 22 -4.06 -31.36 -32.63
N ALA A 23 -3.51 -30.67 -33.62
CA ALA A 23 -2.94 -29.33 -33.45
C ALA A 23 -4.01 -28.32 -33.07
N ASP A 24 -5.16 -28.33 -33.74
CA ASP A 24 -6.30 -27.47 -33.42
C ASP A 24 -6.85 -27.69 -32.00
N LEU A 25 -6.69 -28.90 -31.48
CA LEU A 25 -7.12 -29.24 -30.13
C LEU A 25 -6.07 -28.87 -29.06
N MET A 26 -4.78 -29.07 -29.36
CA MET A 26 -3.69 -28.99 -28.37
C MET A 26 -2.96 -27.66 -28.32
N LEU A 27 -2.79 -26.96 -29.45
CA LEU A 27 -2.06 -25.71 -29.53
C LEU A 27 -2.69 -24.58 -28.72
N PRO A 28 -4.02 -24.41 -28.68
CA PRO A 28 -4.64 -23.42 -27.80
C PRO A 28 -4.37 -23.69 -26.32
N TRP A 29 -4.37 -24.98 -25.89
CA TRP A 29 -4.07 -25.37 -24.52
C TRP A 29 -2.61 -25.13 -24.14
N LEU A 30 -1.70 -25.32 -25.09
CA LEU A 30 -0.28 -25.01 -24.88
C LEU A 30 -0.07 -23.49 -24.74
N GLY A 31 -0.78 -22.68 -25.52
CA GLY A 31 -0.81 -21.23 -25.41
C GLY A 31 -1.35 -20.74 -24.06
N VAL A 32 -2.41 -21.41 -23.57
CA VAL A 32 -3.00 -21.17 -22.25
C VAL A 32 -2.00 -21.50 -21.14
N LEU A 33 -1.31 -22.63 -21.24
CA LEU A 33 -0.31 -23.07 -20.24
C LEU A 33 0.89 -22.13 -20.22
N LEU A 34 1.34 -21.67 -21.38
CA LEU A 34 2.45 -20.72 -21.48
C LEU A 34 2.07 -19.30 -21.02
N ALA A 35 0.85 -18.84 -21.28
CA ALA A 35 0.34 -17.55 -20.80
C ALA A 35 0.19 -17.54 -19.28
N SER A 36 -0.19 -18.69 -18.67
CA SER A 36 -0.29 -18.82 -17.21
C SER A 36 1.07 -18.84 -16.51
N LEU A 37 2.15 -19.20 -17.23
CA LEU A 37 3.53 -19.18 -16.71
C LEU A 37 4.21 -17.81 -16.79
N VAL A 38 3.69 -16.88 -17.61
CA VAL A 38 4.34 -15.58 -17.91
C VAL A 38 3.75 -14.40 -17.13
N GLY A 39 2.66 -14.55 -16.37
CA GLY A 39 2.17 -13.51 -15.47
C GLY A 39 0.71 -13.10 -15.64
N GLY A 40 0.08 -12.94 -14.52
CA GLY A 40 -1.35 -12.94 -14.24
C GLY A 40 -2.25 -11.82 -14.79
N GLU A 41 -1.80 -10.91 -15.64
CA GLU A 41 -2.69 -9.83 -16.15
C GLU A 41 -3.47 -10.19 -17.43
N TYR A 42 -3.18 -11.32 -18.06
CA TYR A 42 -3.75 -11.70 -19.36
C TYR A 42 -4.68 -12.92 -19.31
N TRP A 43 -5.24 -13.27 -18.16
CA TRP A 43 -6.15 -14.41 -17.98
C TRP A 43 -7.37 -14.39 -18.95
N TRP A 44 -7.84 -13.22 -19.37
CA TRP A 44 -8.93 -13.07 -20.34
C TRP A 44 -8.56 -13.55 -21.74
N LEU A 45 -7.28 -13.56 -22.13
CA LEU A 45 -6.80 -14.17 -23.38
C LEU A 45 -6.99 -15.69 -23.41
N VAL A 46 -7.16 -16.29 -22.24
CA VAL A 46 -7.41 -17.72 -22.06
C VAL A 46 -8.88 -18.07 -22.22
N ILE A 47 -9.77 -17.22 -21.74
CA ILE A 47 -11.23 -17.47 -21.78
C ILE A 47 -11.77 -17.48 -23.22
N ILE A 48 -11.23 -16.62 -24.10
CA ILE A 48 -11.71 -16.50 -25.48
C ILE A 48 -11.45 -17.79 -26.29
N PRO A 49 -10.22 -18.34 -26.33
CA PRO A 49 -9.97 -19.60 -27.04
C PRO A 49 -10.73 -20.79 -26.41
N VAL A 50 -10.78 -20.89 -25.09
CA VAL A 50 -11.50 -21.97 -24.39
C VAL A 50 -13.00 -21.89 -24.67
N GLY A 51 -13.59 -20.70 -24.58
CA GLY A 51 -14.99 -20.46 -24.91
C GLY A 51 -15.32 -20.79 -26.38
N ALA A 52 -14.43 -20.41 -27.29
CA ALA A 52 -14.58 -20.72 -28.73
C ALA A 52 -14.51 -22.23 -28.98
N HIS A 53 -13.56 -22.96 -28.35
CA HIS A 53 -13.45 -24.41 -28.47
C HIS A 53 -14.63 -25.17 -27.85
N ILE A 54 -15.12 -24.74 -26.69
CA ILE A 54 -16.31 -25.32 -26.05
C ILE A 54 -17.52 -25.11 -26.97
N SER A 55 -17.71 -23.90 -27.49
CA SER A 55 -18.82 -23.58 -28.39
C SER A 55 -18.72 -24.37 -29.71
N PHE A 56 -17.52 -24.50 -30.28
CA PHE A 56 -17.26 -25.30 -31.48
C PHE A 56 -17.50 -26.79 -31.23
N SER A 57 -16.99 -27.34 -30.13
CA SER A 57 -17.20 -28.75 -29.76
C SER A 57 -18.65 -29.07 -29.47
N LEU A 58 -19.39 -28.16 -28.85
CA LEU A 58 -20.83 -28.29 -28.63
C LEU A 58 -21.61 -28.15 -29.95
N GLY A 59 -21.24 -27.24 -30.87
CA GLY A 59 -21.85 -27.05 -32.16
C GLY A 59 -21.56 -28.19 -33.15
N TYR A 60 -20.32 -28.71 -33.13
CA TYR A 60 -19.92 -29.84 -34.01
C TYR A 60 -20.41 -31.18 -33.51
N GLY A 61 -20.59 -31.32 -32.20
CA GLY A 61 -21.12 -32.52 -31.54
C GLY A 61 -22.67 -32.63 -31.58
N TRP A 62 -23.38 -31.61 -32.14
CA TRP A 62 -24.83 -31.66 -32.27
C TRP A 62 -25.21 -32.49 -33.48
N PRO A 63 -25.58 -33.77 -33.34
CA PRO A 63 -25.79 -34.64 -34.48
C PRO A 63 -27.13 -34.35 -35.10
N THR A 64 -27.09 -33.88 -36.29
CA THR A 64 -28.31 -33.78 -37.13
C THR A 64 -28.76 -35.12 -37.73
N ARG A 65 -28.03 -36.24 -37.48
CA ARG A 65 -28.34 -37.49 -38.18
C ARG A 65 -28.09 -38.85 -37.49
N TYR A 66 -27.72 -38.89 -36.20
CA TYR A 66 -27.63 -40.20 -35.53
C TYR A 66 -28.35 -40.19 -34.17
N PRO A 67 -29.22 -41.19 -33.90
CA PRO A 67 -29.81 -41.33 -32.59
C PRO A 67 -28.71 -41.62 -31.57
N LEU A 68 -28.61 -40.79 -30.54
CA LEU A 68 -27.72 -41.00 -29.42
C LEU A 68 -28.08 -42.29 -28.71
N THR A 69 -27.40 -43.38 -29.00
CA THR A 69 -27.49 -44.57 -28.18
C THR A 69 -26.94 -44.23 -26.79
N GLY A 70 -27.56 -44.77 -25.72
CA GLY A 70 -27.39 -44.32 -24.34
C GLY A 70 -25.94 -44.24 -23.80
N THR A 71 -24.95 -44.84 -24.51
CA THR A 71 -23.53 -44.80 -24.18
C THR A 71 -22.82 -43.49 -24.60
N SER A 72 -23.29 -42.83 -25.68
CA SER A 72 -22.69 -41.57 -26.17
C SER A 72 -23.07 -40.37 -25.28
N GLY A 73 -24.28 -40.34 -24.76
CA GLY A 73 -24.72 -39.32 -23.82
C GLY A 73 -23.95 -39.36 -22.48
N LEU A 74 -23.65 -40.58 -22.04
CA LEU A 74 -22.86 -40.78 -20.79
C LEU A 74 -21.40 -40.30 -20.98
N ARG A 75 -20.79 -40.57 -22.13
CA ARG A 75 -19.43 -40.12 -22.47
C ARG A 75 -19.35 -38.58 -22.55
N CYS A 76 -20.31 -37.96 -23.23
CA CYS A 76 -20.35 -36.50 -23.33
C CYS A 76 -20.53 -35.81 -21.96
N ARG A 77 -21.40 -36.35 -21.10
CA ARG A 77 -21.61 -35.87 -19.74
C ARG A 77 -20.35 -36.02 -18.89
N ASN A 78 -19.66 -37.15 -18.98
CA ASN A 78 -18.43 -37.40 -18.21
C ASN A 78 -17.27 -36.51 -18.69
N SER A 79 -17.16 -36.25 -20.00
CA SER A 79 -16.19 -35.32 -20.57
C SER A 79 -16.47 -33.88 -20.13
N LEU A 80 -17.72 -33.45 -20.11
CA LEU A 80 -18.11 -32.13 -19.59
C LEU A 80 -17.80 -31.99 -18.09
N LEU A 81 -18.11 -33.04 -17.32
CA LEU A 81 -17.77 -33.08 -15.88
C LEU A 81 -16.26 -33.01 -15.63
N PHE A 82 -15.47 -33.71 -16.42
CA PHE A 82 -14.02 -33.69 -16.36
C PHE A 82 -13.47 -32.29 -16.69
N ILE A 83 -13.97 -31.64 -17.73
CA ILE A 83 -13.59 -30.26 -18.10
C ILE A 83 -13.93 -29.29 -16.98
N LEU A 84 -15.13 -29.37 -16.38
CA LEU A 84 -15.52 -28.51 -15.26
C LEU A 84 -14.66 -28.75 -14.01
N LEU A 85 -14.29 -30.00 -13.73
CA LEU A 85 -13.38 -30.33 -12.63
C LEU A 85 -11.97 -29.79 -12.89
N MET A 86 -11.46 -29.90 -14.10
CA MET A 86 -10.15 -29.33 -14.49
C MET A 86 -10.15 -27.81 -14.43
N LEU A 87 -11.20 -27.15 -14.89
CA LEU A 87 -11.35 -25.68 -14.78
C LEU A 87 -11.43 -25.25 -13.31
N GLY A 88 -12.19 -25.98 -12.49
CA GLY A 88 -12.26 -25.75 -11.05
C GLY A 88 -10.91 -25.95 -10.36
N PHE A 89 -10.15 -26.98 -10.75
CA PHE A 89 -8.81 -27.24 -10.22
C PHE A 89 -7.83 -26.13 -10.63
N VAL A 90 -7.82 -25.72 -11.90
CA VAL A 90 -6.96 -24.64 -12.40
C VAL A 90 -7.31 -23.32 -11.70
N ALA A 91 -8.60 -22.98 -11.58
CA ALA A 91 -9.04 -21.77 -10.87
C ALA A 91 -8.68 -21.81 -9.38
N GLY A 92 -8.88 -22.96 -8.74
CA GLY A 92 -8.50 -23.16 -7.33
C GLY A 92 -6.98 -23.11 -7.12
N TYR A 93 -6.21 -23.70 -8.03
CA TYR A 93 -4.74 -23.65 -7.99
C TYR A 93 -4.22 -22.24 -8.26
N GLN A 94 -4.80 -21.50 -9.22
CA GLN A 94 -4.46 -20.10 -9.47
C GLN A 94 -4.81 -19.22 -8.27
N ALA A 95 -5.97 -19.41 -7.66
CA ALA A 95 -6.36 -18.71 -6.44
C ALA A 95 -5.42 -19.05 -5.27
N TYR A 96 -5.00 -20.30 -5.15
CA TYR A 96 -4.02 -20.75 -4.17
C TYR A 96 -2.65 -20.10 -4.41
N LEU A 97 -2.15 -20.15 -5.66
CA LEU A 97 -0.89 -19.50 -6.04
C LEU A 97 -0.96 -17.98 -5.82
N TYR A 98 -2.06 -17.35 -6.24
CA TYR A 98 -2.28 -15.93 -6.01
C TYR A 98 -2.21 -15.59 -4.51
N LYS A 99 -2.85 -16.39 -3.67
CA LYS A 99 -2.83 -16.21 -2.21
C LYS A 99 -1.45 -16.52 -1.60
N GLN A 100 -0.69 -17.45 -2.15
CA GLN A 100 0.67 -17.81 -1.71
C GLN A 100 1.72 -16.80 -2.17
N LEU A 101 1.63 -16.34 -3.43
CA LEU A 101 2.60 -15.41 -4.03
C LEU A 101 2.30 -13.95 -3.69
N ASN A 102 1.08 -13.66 -3.20
CA ASN A 102 0.64 -12.33 -2.83
C ASN A 102 0.02 -12.30 -1.43
N PRO A 103 0.73 -12.72 -0.38
CA PRO A 103 0.27 -12.53 0.98
C PRO A 103 0.30 -11.01 1.27
N GLY A 104 -0.83 -10.34 1.10
CA GLY A 104 -0.96 -8.90 1.27
C GLY A 104 -0.64 -8.02 0.06
N VAL A 105 -0.42 -8.59 -1.14
CA VAL A 105 -0.23 -7.85 -2.41
C VAL A 105 -1.52 -7.84 -3.24
N GLY A 106 -2.66 -7.65 -2.63
CA GLY A 106 -3.92 -7.56 -3.36
C GLY A 106 -4.55 -6.18 -3.32
N VAL A 107 -3.86 -5.21 -2.74
CA VAL A 107 -4.43 -3.89 -2.56
C VAL A 107 -3.55 -2.88 -3.27
N ARG A 108 -3.96 -2.52 -4.48
CA ARG A 108 -3.60 -1.23 -5.08
C ARG A 108 -4.28 -0.15 -4.26
N GLU A 109 -3.63 0.27 -3.20
CA GLU A 109 -4.16 1.37 -2.45
C GLU A 109 -3.20 2.53 -2.48
N ASN A 110 -3.49 3.33 -3.46
CA ASN A 110 -3.38 4.75 -3.26
C ASN A 110 -4.59 5.12 -2.39
N ILE A 111 -4.34 5.88 -1.33
CA ILE A 111 -5.39 6.64 -0.69
C ILE A 111 -6.29 7.21 -1.79
N ASP A 112 -7.59 7.09 -1.63
CA ASP A 112 -8.51 7.75 -2.54
C ASP A 112 -8.43 9.27 -2.31
N THR A 113 -7.48 9.92 -2.99
CA THR A 113 -7.31 11.38 -2.88
C THR A 113 -8.54 12.14 -3.32
N TRP A 114 -9.44 11.50 -4.08
CA TRP A 114 -10.73 12.07 -4.46
C TRP A 114 -11.64 12.33 -3.27
N ALA A 115 -11.50 11.56 -2.19
CA ALA A 115 -12.26 11.78 -0.96
C ALA A 115 -11.94 13.13 -0.28
N TRP A 116 -10.80 13.74 -0.58
CA TRP A 116 -10.39 15.07 -0.07
C TRP A 116 -10.61 16.21 -1.05
N ARG A 117 -11.45 16.03 -2.06
CA ARG A 117 -11.79 17.13 -2.98
C ARG A 117 -13.03 17.89 -2.51
N PRO A 118 -13.05 19.23 -2.62
CA PRO A 118 -14.16 20.05 -2.14
C PRO A 118 -15.46 19.85 -2.94
N ASP A 119 -15.37 19.37 -4.21
CA ASP A 119 -16.52 19.08 -5.06
C ASP A 119 -17.22 17.76 -4.71
N LYS A 120 -16.67 16.97 -3.80
CA LYS A 120 -17.25 15.69 -3.39
C LYS A 120 -18.25 15.86 -2.26
N LEU A 121 -19.39 15.21 -2.42
CA LEU A 121 -20.37 15.08 -1.34
C LEU A 121 -19.74 14.26 -0.19
N ASN A 122 -19.80 14.79 1.03
CA ASN A 122 -19.16 14.19 2.21
C ASN A 122 -17.64 14.02 2.07
N ASN A 123 -16.96 15.00 1.47
CA ASN A 123 -15.51 14.98 1.42
C ASN A 123 -14.88 14.93 2.83
N GLN A 124 -13.63 14.47 2.88
CA GLN A 124 -12.89 14.25 4.14
C GLN A 124 -12.00 15.46 4.52
N LEU A 125 -12.21 16.61 3.88
CA LEU A 125 -11.47 17.83 4.22
C LEU A 125 -11.82 18.30 5.64
N THR A 126 -10.81 18.69 6.39
CA THR A 126 -10.97 19.29 7.70
C THR A 126 -11.11 20.81 7.53
N PRO A 127 -12.22 21.44 7.96
CA PRO A 127 -12.40 22.87 7.83
C PRO A 127 -11.48 23.66 8.78
N LEU A 128 -11.11 24.89 8.39
CA LEU A 128 -10.37 25.77 9.26
C LEU A 128 -11.26 26.34 10.37
N ARG A 129 -10.68 26.55 11.54
CA ARG A 129 -11.28 27.38 12.59
C ARG A 129 -11.19 28.86 12.18
N GLY A 130 -12.32 29.43 11.80
CA GLY A 130 -12.44 30.84 11.37
C GLY A 130 -12.05 31.08 9.91
N LYS A 131 -11.92 32.35 9.55
CA LYS A 131 -11.54 32.74 8.19
C LYS A 131 -10.07 32.51 7.94
N PRO A 132 -9.66 32.13 6.70
CA PRO A 132 -8.25 31.95 6.36
C PRO A 132 -7.45 33.22 6.65
N GLN A 133 -6.33 33.09 7.38
CA GLN A 133 -5.42 34.18 7.70
C GLN A 133 -4.53 34.57 6.51
N ILE A 134 -4.35 33.65 5.58
CA ILE A 134 -3.63 33.85 4.30
C ILE A 134 -4.47 33.27 3.16
N GLN A 135 -4.27 33.80 1.96
CA GLN A 135 -4.87 33.25 0.75
C GLN A 135 -3.86 33.26 -0.40
N PHE A 136 -3.93 32.24 -1.24
CA PHE A 136 -3.19 32.12 -2.49
C PHE A 136 -4.15 32.27 -3.67
N THR A 137 -3.91 33.24 -4.52
CA THR A 137 -4.68 33.49 -5.75
C THR A 137 -3.86 33.22 -7.02
N GLN A 138 -2.55 33.04 -6.85
CA GLN A 138 -1.57 32.70 -7.89
C GLN A 138 -0.32 32.12 -7.24
N ASN A 139 0.54 31.48 -8.04
CA ASN A 139 1.82 30.92 -7.59
C ASN A 139 1.66 29.94 -6.41
N TRP A 140 0.64 29.09 -6.49
CA TRP A 140 0.40 28.10 -5.43
C TRP A 140 1.62 27.21 -5.22
N PRO A 141 2.06 26.99 -3.98
CA PRO A 141 3.12 26.04 -3.70
C PRO A 141 2.72 24.62 -4.14
N ARG A 142 3.64 23.88 -4.76
CA ARG A 142 3.45 22.48 -5.12
C ARG A 142 3.72 21.62 -3.90
N LEU A 143 2.67 20.92 -3.44
CA LEU A 143 2.67 20.12 -2.23
C LEU A 143 2.71 18.63 -2.56
N ASP A 144 3.51 17.88 -1.82
CA ASP A 144 3.58 16.42 -1.91
C ASP A 144 3.90 15.85 -0.52
N GLY A 145 3.90 14.51 -0.36
CA GLY A 145 4.28 13.96 0.93
C GLY A 145 3.93 12.50 1.15
N ALA A 146 4.04 12.12 2.42
CA ALA A 146 3.62 10.83 2.91
C ALA A 146 2.09 10.70 2.90
N THR A 147 1.60 9.52 2.60
CA THR A 147 0.15 9.22 2.59
C THR A 147 -0.54 9.63 3.90
N ALA A 148 0.08 9.37 5.03
CA ALA A 148 -0.49 9.76 6.32
C ALA A 148 -0.61 11.27 6.52
N ALA A 149 0.21 12.09 5.87
CA ALA A 149 0.16 13.54 5.98
C ALA A 149 -0.82 14.20 4.98
N TYR A 150 -1.28 13.46 3.96
CA TYR A 150 -2.14 13.98 2.90
C TYR A 150 -3.36 14.76 3.43
N PRO A 151 -4.12 14.27 4.40
CA PRO A 151 -5.27 14.98 4.95
C PRO A 151 -4.97 16.39 5.47
N ILE A 152 -3.78 16.60 6.04
CA ILE A 152 -3.37 17.89 6.59
C ILE A 152 -3.14 18.90 5.46
N TYR A 153 -2.23 18.54 4.53
CA TYR A 153 -1.86 19.50 3.50
C TYR A 153 -2.91 19.65 2.40
N ALA A 154 -3.74 18.65 2.15
CA ALA A 154 -4.91 18.79 1.28
C ALA A 154 -5.95 19.75 1.88
N SER A 155 -6.27 19.60 3.16
CA SER A 155 -7.20 20.53 3.85
C SER A 155 -6.66 21.95 3.86
N ALA A 156 -5.36 22.15 4.13
CA ALA A 156 -4.72 23.46 4.06
C ALA A 156 -4.75 24.04 2.64
N PHE A 157 -4.39 23.22 1.64
CA PHE A 157 -4.37 23.66 0.24
C PHE A 157 -5.73 24.20 -0.20
N TYR A 158 -6.81 23.43 -0.03
CA TYR A 158 -8.14 23.86 -0.45
C TYR A 158 -8.70 25.02 0.38
N ALA A 159 -8.40 25.06 1.66
CA ALA A 159 -8.89 26.15 2.52
C ALA A 159 -8.19 27.51 2.29
N LEU A 160 -6.94 27.47 1.84
CA LEU A 160 -6.09 28.65 1.65
C LEU A 160 -6.00 29.11 0.20
N SER A 161 -6.51 28.34 -0.77
CA SER A 161 -6.39 28.64 -2.20
C SER A 161 -7.71 29.12 -2.78
N VAL A 162 -7.63 30.16 -3.60
CA VAL A 162 -8.71 30.59 -4.51
C VAL A 162 -8.38 30.01 -5.87
N LEU A 163 -9.06 28.92 -6.25
CA LEU A 163 -8.75 28.17 -7.46
C LEU A 163 -9.63 28.63 -8.63
N PRO A 164 -9.07 28.86 -9.84
CA PRO A 164 -9.84 29.06 -11.06
C PRO A 164 -10.66 27.82 -11.44
N GLU A 165 -11.68 27.98 -12.29
CA GLU A 165 -12.51 26.85 -12.75
C GLU A 165 -11.72 25.80 -13.55
N ASP A 166 -10.70 26.22 -14.29
CA ASP A 166 -9.82 25.39 -15.11
C ASP A 166 -8.55 24.93 -14.38
N PHE A 167 -8.54 25.01 -13.05
CA PHE A 167 -7.35 24.68 -12.25
C PHE A 167 -7.03 23.18 -12.28
N HIS A 168 -5.79 22.88 -12.59
CA HIS A 168 -5.26 21.51 -12.61
C HIS A 168 -4.59 21.17 -11.28
N GLU A 169 -5.37 20.71 -10.30
CA GLU A 169 -4.92 20.44 -8.93
C GLU A 169 -3.73 19.45 -8.85
N TRP A 170 -3.67 18.46 -9.73
CA TRP A 170 -2.63 17.44 -9.76
C TRP A 170 -1.21 17.98 -10.03
N GLU A 171 -1.10 19.21 -10.53
CA GLU A 171 0.18 19.91 -10.66
C GLU A 171 0.69 20.45 -9.32
N TYR A 172 -0.21 20.71 -8.37
CA TYR A 172 0.08 21.43 -7.12
C TYR A 172 -0.16 20.57 -5.88
N LEU A 173 -1.02 19.57 -5.94
CA LEU A 173 -1.36 18.70 -4.83
C LEU A 173 -1.17 17.24 -5.20
N ALA A 174 -0.09 16.63 -4.74
CA ALA A 174 0.26 15.26 -5.01
C ALA A 174 0.36 14.42 -3.74
N ASN A 175 0.25 13.09 -3.87
CA ASN A 175 0.51 12.10 -2.83
C ASN A 175 1.42 11.00 -3.41
N SER A 176 2.70 11.31 -3.55
CA SER A 176 3.67 10.38 -4.16
C SER A 176 4.31 9.42 -3.16
N ARG A 177 3.96 9.53 -1.88
CA ARG A 177 4.62 8.81 -0.77
C ARG A 177 6.04 9.30 -0.49
N THR A 178 6.57 8.98 0.69
CA THR A 178 7.85 9.50 1.18
C THR A 178 9.01 9.35 0.19
N PRO A 179 9.28 8.17 -0.42
CA PRO A 179 10.45 8.04 -1.28
C PRO A 179 10.40 8.96 -2.51
N GLU A 180 9.24 9.01 -3.18
CA GLU A 180 9.10 9.83 -4.39
C GLU A 180 8.95 11.31 -4.07
N ALA A 181 8.32 11.68 -2.95
CA ALA A 181 8.27 13.07 -2.48
C ALA A 181 9.67 13.64 -2.26
N TYR A 182 10.59 12.86 -1.65
CA TYR A 182 12.00 13.26 -1.54
C TYR A 182 12.69 13.41 -2.90
N ASN A 183 12.44 12.53 -3.85
CA ASN A 183 12.97 12.66 -5.20
C ASN A 183 12.48 13.95 -5.88
N LYS A 184 11.20 14.27 -5.72
CA LYS A 184 10.58 15.47 -6.31
C LYS A 184 11.11 16.77 -5.70
N ILE A 185 11.27 16.85 -4.38
CA ILE A 185 11.81 18.06 -3.74
C ILE A 185 13.26 18.30 -4.16
N VAL A 186 14.08 17.26 -4.25
CA VAL A 186 15.48 17.36 -4.71
C VAL A 186 15.53 17.83 -6.16
N LYS A 187 14.66 17.30 -7.04
CA LYS A 187 14.58 17.70 -8.46
C LYS A 187 13.89 19.07 -8.68
N GLY A 188 13.31 19.67 -7.66
CA GLY A 188 12.55 20.91 -7.78
C GLY A 188 11.15 20.76 -8.37
N ASN A 189 10.59 19.55 -8.35
CA ASN A 189 9.22 19.25 -8.81
C ASN A 189 8.17 19.34 -7.69
N ALA A 190 8.59 19.59 -6.45
CA ALA A 190 7.77 19.97 -5.33
C ALA A 190 8.41 21.16 -4.61
N ASP A 191 7.61 22.00 -3.94
CA ASP A 191 8.07 23.15 -3.20
C ASP A 191 8.07 22.88 -1.69
N ILE A 192 7.10 22.10 -1.21
CA ILE A 192 7.05 21.58 0.17
C ILE A 192 6.67 20.11 0.12
N ILE A 193 7.37 19.29 0.91
CA ILE A 193 6.93 17.92 1.17
C ILE A 193 6.64 17.71 2.66
N PHE A 194 5.57 16.94 2.95
CA PHE A 194 5.10 16.63 4.30
C PHE A 194 5.44 15.19 4.63
N VAL A 195 6.47 14.99 5.43
CA VAL A 195 7.09 13.66 5.64
C VAL A 195 7.60 13.48 7.06
N ALA A 196 7.92 12.24 7.44
CA ALA A 196 8.74 11.94 8.59
C ALA A 196 10.21 12.27 8.30
N GLN A 197 11.10 12.01 9.27
CA GLN A 197 12.53 12.21 9.09
C GLN A 197 13.10 11.46 7.89
N PRO A 198 14.12 12.00 7.22
CA PRO A 198 14.76 11.39 6.07
C PRO A 198 15.57 10.14 6.44
N SER A 199 15.65 9.19 5.53
CA SER A 199 16.63 8.10 5.59
C SER A 199 18.06 8.59 5.30
N GLY A 200 19.06 7.77 5.63
CA GLY A 200 20.45 8.05 5.24
C GLY A 200 20.61 8.14 3.70
N GLY A 201 19.90 7.29 2.95
CA GLY A 201 19.89 7.30 1.49
C GLY A 201 19.27 8.57 0.91
N GLN A 202 18.18 9.08 1.50
CA GLN A 202 17.53 10.32 1.09
C GLN A 202 18.42 11.54 1.35
N LYS A 203 19.08 11.60 2.51
CA LYS A 203 20.07 12.67 2.80
C LYS A 203 21.22 12.67 1.80
N LYS A 204 21.82 11.50 1.59
CA LYS A 204 22.92 11.33 0.65
C LYS A 204 22.56 11.76 -0.78
N ARG A 205 21.36 11.39 -1.27
CA ARG A 205 20.90 11.82 -2.60
C ARG A 205 20.74 13.33 -2.73
N ALA A 206 20.24 14.00 -1.67
CA ALA A 206 20.15 15.46 -1.66
C ALA A 206 21.55 16.12 -1.72
N GLU A 207 22.49 15.64 -0.89
CA GLU A 207 23.88 16.09 -0.87
C GLU A 207 24.58 15.89 -2.22
N GLU A 208 24.48 14.70 -2.80
CA GLU A 208 25.06 14.37 -4.13
C GLU A 208 24.45 15.22 -5.27
N SER A 209 23.21 15.69 -5.09
CA SER A 209 22.54 16.61 -6.02
C SER A 209 22.86 18.09 -5.75
N GLY A 210 23.68 18.40 -4.75
CA GLY A 210 23.99 19.77 -4.34
C GLY A 210 22.79 20.54 -3.78
N VAL A 211 21.79 19.84 -3.22
CA VAL A 211 20.56 20.44 -2.70
C VAL A 211 20.56 20.43 -1.19
N THR A 212 20.49 21.61 -0.58
CA THR A 212 20.27 21.76 0.86
C THR A 212 18.78 21.72 1.15
N LEU A 213 18.38 20.77 2.00
CA LEU A 213 17.00 20.62 2.48
C LEU A 213 16.84 21.18 3.89
N ILE A 214 15.79 21.97 4.09
CA ILE A 214 15.41 22.55 5.38
C ILE A 214 14.24 21.79 5.94
N TYR A 215 14.36 21.34 7.19
CA TYR A 215 13.38 20.53 7.90
C TYR A 215 12.68 21.36 8.98
N THR A 216 11.43 21.71 8.78
CA THR A 216 10.62 22.47 9.74
C THR A 216 9.62 21.53 10.39
N PRO A 217 9.76 21.21 11.69
CA PRO A 217 8.78 20.38 12.37
C PRO A 217 7.49 21.15 12.59
N PHE A 218 6.32 20.52 12.36
CA PHE A 218 5.02 21.20 12.48
C PHE A 218 3.97 20.40 13.26
N ALA A 219 4.15 19.10 13.40
CA ALA A 219 3.24 18.21 14.10
C ALA A 219 3.98 17.07 14.79
N ARG A 220 3.36 16.45 15.79
CA ARG A 220 3.82 15.22 16.42
C ARG A 220 2.88 14.08 16.16
N GLU A 221 3.46 12.90 16.08
CA GLU A 221 2.76 11.63 15.88
C GLU A 221 3.40 10.53 16.73
N ALA A 222 2.74 9.38 16.88
CA ALA A 222 3.31 8.19 17.45
C ALA A 222 3.64 7.16 16.38
N PHE A 223 4.84 6.62 16.44
CA PHE A 223 5.19 5.39 15.74
C PHE A 223 4.70 4.21 16.56
N VAL A 224 3.84 3.38 15.98
CA VAL A 224 3.08 2.35 16.72
C VAL A 224 3.32 0.97 16.15
N PHE A 225 3.19 -0.03 17.03
CA PHE A 225 3.18 -1.45 16.67
C PHE A 225 1.75 -1.95 16.65
N ILE A 226 1.42 -2.68 15.61
CA ILE A 226 0.09 -3.25 15.39
C ILE A 226 0.16 -4.77 15.41
N VAL A 227 -0.84 -5.37 16.02
CA VAL A 227 -1.07 -6.81 16.04
C VAL A 227 -2.55 -7.07 15.75
N ASN A 228 -2.89 -8.32 15.43
CA ASN A 228 -4.28 -8.72 15.32
C ASN A 228 -5.02 -8.47 16.66
N ALA A 229 -6.28 -8.06 16.60
CA ALA A 229 -7.09 -7.76 17.79
C ALA A 229 -7.18 -8.94 18.77
N ASP A 230 -7.19 -10.18 18.24
CA ASP A 230 -7.26 -11.42 19.03
C ASP A 230 -5.92 -11.86 19.64
N ASN A 231 -4.80 -11.17 19.32
CA ASN A 231 -3.52 -11.44 19.97
C ASN A 231 -3.63 -11.08 21.47
N PRO A 232 -3.29 -11.96 22.43
CA PRO A 232 -3.46 -11.67 23.85
C PRO A 232 -2.47 -10.62 24.39
N VAL A 233 -1.37 -10.33 23.67
CA VAL A 233 -0.37 -9.34 24.09
C VAL A 233 -0.92 -7.93 23.89
N ASN A 234 -0.88 -7.10 24.93
CA ASN A 234 -1.35 -5.72 24.90
C ASN A 234 -0.23 -4.70 25.07
N SER A 235 0.94 -5.11 25.53
CA SER A 235 2.09 -4.25 25.73
C SER A 235 3.39 -5.01 25.52
N LEU A 236 4.39 -4.32 24.99
CA LEU A 236 5.77 -4.79 24.90
C LEU A 236 6.69 -3.74 25.53
N THR A 237 7.83 -4.17 26.04
CA THR A 237 8.92 -3.23 26.36
C THR A 237 9.66 -2.83 25.09
N GLU A 238 10.35 -1.70 25.12
CA GLU A 238 11.22 -1.29 24.01
C GLU A 238 12.28 -2.36 23.67
N GLN A 239 12.79 -3.07 24.68
CA GLN A 239 13.74 -4.14 24.47
C GLN A 239 13.09 -5.33 23.79
N GLN A 240 11.88 -5.76 24.21
CA GLN A 240 11.14 -6.85 23.57
C GLN A 240 10.84 -6.54 22.10
N VAL A 241 10.50 -5.28 21.76
CA VAL A 241 10.32 -4.87 20.37
C VAL A 241 11.61 -5.08 19.57
N ARG A 242 12.75 -4.62 20.08
CA ARG A 242 14.06 -4.82 19.42
C ARG A 242 14.40 -6.30 19.29
N ASP A 243 14.15 -7.08 20.31
CA ASP A 243 14.45 -8.52 20.33
C ASP A 243 13.57 -9.29 19.33
N ILE A 244 12.30 -8.90 19.16
CA ILE A 244 11.42 -9.48 18.15
C ILE A 244 11.94 -9.15 16.75
N PHE A 245 12.20 -7.90 16.44
CA PHE A 245 12.61 -7.51 15.10
C PHE A 245 14.09 -7.83 14.77
N SER A 246 14.90 -8.17 15.76
CA SER A 246 16.24 -8.73 15.54
C SER A 246 16.25 -10.27 15.46
N GLY A 247 15.12 -10.94 15.77
CA GLY A 247 15.00 -12.39 15.78
C GLY A 247 15.49 -13.06 17.07
N ALA A 248 15.82 -12.29 18.13
CA ALA A 248 16.16 -12.86 19.43
C ALA A 248 14.93 -13.44 20.16
N ILE A 249 13.75 -12.88 19.92
CA ILE A 249 12.45 -13.41 20.36
C ILE A 249 11.65 -13.80 19.11
N THR A 250 11.35 -15.09 18.97
CA THR A 250 10.65 -15.64 17.81
C THR A 250 9.29 -16.25 18.14
N ASN A 251 8.91 -16.28 19.41
CA ASN A 251 7.66 -16.89 19.86
C ASN A 251 6.91 -15.98 20.83
N TRP A 252 5.62 -15.77 20.61
CA TRP A 252 4.75 -14.92 21.41
C TRP A 252 4.67 -15.34 22.87
N ARG A 253 4.84 -16.64 23.20
CA ARG A 253 4.89 -17.15 24.58
C ARG A 253 5.92 -16.41 25.43
N THR A 254 7.05 -16.04 24.85
CA THR A 254 8.14 -15.35 25.56
C THR A 254 7.73 -13.97 26.10
N VAL A 255 6.71 -13.38 25.49
CA VAL A 255 6.18 -12.05 25.86
C VAL A 255 4.74 -12.09 26.39
N GLY A 256 4.28 -13.28 26.84
CA GLY A 256 2.97 -13.46 27.46
C GLY A 256 1.83 -13.73 26.47
N GLY A 257 2.14 -14.08 25.25
CA GLY A 257 1.21 -14.49 24.22
C GLY A 257 1.02 -16.00 24.12
N ASN A 258 0.33 -16.43 23.06
CA ASN A 258 0.13 -17.84 22.74
C ASN A 258 1.44 -18.50 22.29
N ASP A 259 1.47 -19.85 22.31
CA ASP A 259 2.59 -20.61 21.76
C ASP A 259 2.53 -20.63 20.24
N GLN A 260 2.94 -19.51 19.64
CA GLN A 260 2.93 -19.27 18.20
C GLN A 260 4.19 -18.52 17.80
N GLU A 261 4.75 -18.87 16.64
CA GLU A 261 5.86 -18.13 16.05
C GLU A 261 5.45 -16.72 15.68
N ILE A 262 6.31 -15.74 15.98
CA ILE A 262 6.08 -14.33 15.65
C ILE A 262 6.42 -14.09 14.19
N GLN A 263 5.45 -13.60 13.42
CA GLN A 263 5.66 -13.18 12.05
C GLN A 263 5.87 -11.67 12.00
N THR A 264 7.11 -11.24 11.75
CA THR A 264 7.44 -9.82 11.63
C THR A 264 7.24 -9.32 10.22
N TRP A 265 6.51 -8.21 10.06
CA TRP A 265 6.33 -7.54 8.79
C TRP A 265 7.10 -6.23 8.76
N GLN A 266 7.80 -5.98 7.66
CA GLN A 266 8.63 -4.80 7.48
C GLN A 266 8.12 -3.94 6.32
N ARG A 267 8.67 -2.75 6.21
CA ARG A 267 8.38 -1.82 5.12
C ARG A 267 9.59 -1.71 4.19
N PRO A 268 9.39 -1.34 2.92
CA PRO A 268 10.50 -1.10 2.01
C PRO A 268 11.45 -0.03 2.53
N GLU A 269 12.70 -0.13 2.16
CA GLU A 269 13.72 0.88 2.44
C GLU A 269 13.26 2.26 1.95
N ASP A 270 13.70 3.33 2.62
CA ASP A 270 13.33 4.72 2.35
C ASP A 270 11.84 5.06 2.59
N SER A 271 10.97 4.11 2.98
CA SER A 271 9.65 4.47 3.48
C SER A 271 9.76 5.17 4.83
N GLY A 272 8.86 6.15 5.11
CA GLY A 272 8.95 6.93 6.36
C GLY A 272 8.88 6.07 7.61
N SER A 273 8.03 5.04 7.63
CA SER A 273 7.93 4.13 8.78
C SER A 273 9.14 3.19 8.92
N GLN A 274 9.74 2.73 7.81
CA GLN A 274 10.99 1.95 7.87
C GLN A 274 12.14 2.78 8.42
N THR A 275 12.25 4.02 7.98
CA THR A 275 13.26 4.97 8.45
C THR A 275 13.16 5.20 9.96
N VAL A 276 11.93 5.40 10.47
CA VAL A 276 11.71 5.55 11.92
C VAL A 276 12.04 4.24 12.67
N MET A 277 11.60 3.10 12.14
CA MET A 277 11.90 1.80 12.72
C MET A 277 13.40 1.59 12.89
N GLN A 278 14.17 1.82 11.86
CA GLN A 278 15.63 1.65 11.86
C GLN A 278 16.33 2.65 12.78
N SER A 279 15.95 3.92 12.72
CA SER A 279 16.70 5.01 13.40
C SER A 279 16.31 5.21 14.87
N GLN A 280 15.03 5.10 15.21
CA GLN A 280 14.54 5.39 16.57
C GLN A 280 14.29 4.13 17.39
N VAL A 281 13.75 3.07 16.79
CA VAL A 281 13.43 1.84 17.51
C VAL A 281 14.63 0.92 17.61
N MET A 282 15.17 0.51 16.46
CA MET A 282 16.28 -0.46 16.41
C MET A 282 17.62 0.19 16.71
N LYS A 283 17.78 1.47 16.36
CA LYS A 283 19.04 2.21 16.59
C LYS A 283 20.22 1.45 15.94
N ASN A 284 21.08 0.85 16.75
CA ASN A 284 22.24 0.09 16.28
C ASN A 284 22.00 -1.43 16.23
N VAL A 285 20.78 -1.88 16.56
CA VAL A 285 20.43 -3.31 16.49
C VAL A 285 20.02 -3.65 15.07
N ARG A 286 20.65 -4.66 14.48
CA ARG A 286 20.33 -5.11 13.14
C ARG A 286 18.99 -5.85 13.14
N MET A 287 18.10 -5.48 12.24
CA MET A 287 16.87 -6.22 11.97
C MET A 287 17.17 -7.54 11.24
N ILE A 288 16.33 -8.56 11.48
CA ILE A 288 16.34 -9.76 10.62
C ILE A 288 16.01 -9.33 9.19
N SER A 289 16.63 -10.04 8.23
CA SER A 289 16.26 -9.84 6.82
C SER A 289 14.87 -10.41 6.60
N PRO A 290 13.89 -9.63 6.14
CA PRO A 290 12.56 -10.14 5.87
C PRO A 290 12.62 -11.05 4.64
N GLN A 291 11.76 -12.06 4.59
CA GLN A 291 11.48 -12.74 3.33
C GLN A 291 10.77 -11.75 2.39
N GLU A 292 10.90 -11.91 1.07
CA GLU A 292 10.23 -11.02 0.11
C GLU A 292 8.72 -10.89 0.35
N THR A 293 8.11 -11.98 0.82
CA THR A 293 6.68 -12.05 1.17
C THR A 293 6.30 -11.33 2.46
N GLU A 294 7.27 -10.88 3.26
CA GLU A 294 7.08 -10.21 4.54
C GLU A 294 7.32 -8.69 4.47
N VAL A 295 7.44 -8.15 3.26
CA VAL A 295 7.60 -6.72 3.03
C VAL A 295 6.30 -6.13 2.54
N ALA A 296 5.64 -5.33 3.39
CA ALA A 296 4.44 -4.60 3.01
C ALA A 296 4.80 -3.33 2.23
N SER A 297 4.54 -3.32 0.94
CA SER A 297 4.90 -2.22 0.04
C SER A 297 4.18 -0.90 0.36
N MET A 298 3.01 -0.97 1.00
CA MET A 298 2.18 0.19 1.40
C MET A 298 1.77 0.09 2.86
N MET A 299 1.39 1.22 3.48
CA MET A 299 0.93 1.26 4.88
C MET A 299 -0.33 0.44 5.08
N GLU A 300 -1.28 0.49 4.14
CA GLU A 300 -2.50 -0.30 4.20
C GLU A 300 -2.22 -1.80 4.06
N GLY A 301 -1.31 -2.18 3.18
CA GLY A 301 -0.82 -3.55 3.11
C GLY A 301 -0.29 -4.06 4.45
N MET A 302 0.39 -3.20 5.23
CA MET A 302 0.85 -3.53 6.58
C MET A 302 -0.33 -3.84 7.52
N ILE A 303 -1.36 -2.99 7.53
CA ILE A 303 -2.54 -3.20 8.38
C ILE A 303 -3.28 -4.47 7.97
N LYS A 304 -3.54 -4.64 6.69
CA LYS A 304 -4.26 -5.80 6.17
C LYS A 304 -3.55 -7.12 6.46
N VAL A 305 -2.25 -7.20 6.26
CA VAL A 305 -1.51 -8.44 6.56
C VAL A 305 -1.52 -8.77 8.05
N VAL A 306 -1.44 -7.78 8.91
CA VAL A 306 -1.52 -7.98 10.36
C VAL A 306 -2.93 -8.41 10.78
N ALA A 307 -3.98 -7.82 10.16
CA ALA A 307 -5.37 -8.15 10.45
C ALA A 307 -5.76 -9.56 9.98
N GLU A 308 -5.27 -9.97 8.80
CA GLU A 308 -5.75 -11.17 8.10
C GLU A 308 -4.70 -12.29 7.98
N TYR A 309 -3.48 -12.11 8.52
CA TYR A 309 -2.37 -13.02 8.24
C TYR A 309 -2.71 -14.48 8.49
N ARG A 310 -2.95 -15.25 7.39
CA ARG A 310 -3.23 -16.69 7.34
C ARG A 310 -4.25 -17.18 8.38
N ASN A 311 -5.20 -16.35 8.81
CA ASN A 311 -6.11 -16.62 9.92
C ASN A 311 -5.38 -16.95 11.25
N THR A 312 -4.13 -16.53 11.41
CA THR A 312 -3.36 -16.66 12.64
C THR A 312 -3.09 -15.25 13.18
N ASN A 313 -3.28 -15.05 14.46
CA ASN A 313 -3.08 -13.77 15.15
C ASN A 313 -1.61 -13.56 15.57
N ASN A 314 -0.66 -14.08 14.78
CA ASN A 314 0.76 -14.11 15.12
C ASN A 314 1.61 -13.03 14.44
N ALA A 315 1.03 -12.22 13.56
CA ALA A 315 1.74 -11.16 12.87
C ALA A 315 1.95 -9.92 13.78
N ILE A 316 3.09 -9.26 13.62
CA ILE A 316 3.38 -7.93 14.15
C ILE A 316 3.90 -7.05 13.02
N GLY A 317 3.39 -5.83 12.97
CA GLY A 317 3.83 -4.79 12.04
C GLY A 317 3.93 -3.44 12.73
N TYR A 318 4.24 -2.40 11.96
CA TYR A 318 4.38 -1.04 12.48
C TYR A 318 3.90 0.00 11.47
N THR A 319 3.40 1.11 11.98
CA THR A 319 2.89 2.22 11.19
C THR A 319 2.85 3.51 12.05
N PHE A 320 2.19 4.55 11.56
CA PHE A 320 1.88 5.75 12.35
C PHE A 320 0.47 5.65 12.94
N ARG A 321 0.28 6.15 14.15
CA ARG A 321 -0.98 6.09 14.89
C ARG A 321 -2.15 6.66 14.08
N TYR A 322 -1.98 7.87 13.54
CA TYR A 322 -3.01 8.53 12.75
C TYR A 322 -3.51 7.65 11.59
N TYR A 323 -2.57 7.04 10.86
CA TYR A 323 -2.91 6.16 9.76
C TYR A 323 -3.69 4.92 10.22
N ALA A 324 -3.28 4.31 11.33
CA ALA A 324 -3.92 3.11 11.87
C ALA A 324 -5.31 3.39 12.49
N THR A 325 -5.58 4.61 12.99
CA THR A 325 -6.77 4.90 13.78
C THR A 325 -7.76 5.84 13.10
N GLN A 326 -7.33 6.67 12.14
CA GLN A 326 -8.15 7.69 11.49
C GLN A 326 -8.34 7.44 9.99
N MET A 327 -7.31 6.93 9.32
CA MET A 327 -7.38 6.65 7.88
C MET A 327 -7.78 5.20 7.58
N ASN A 328 -7.59 4.31 8.54
CA ASN A 328 -7.94 2.90 8.41
C ASN A 328 -8.75 2.47 9.64
N ASP A 329 -10.01 2.10 9.45
CA ASP A 329 -10.93 1.65 10.52
C ASP A 329 -11.01 0.11 10.56
N ASP A 330 -9.87 -0.58 10.41
CA ASP A 330 -9.85 -2.04 10.53
C ASP A 330 -9.90 -2.46 12.00
N LYS A 331 -11.04 -2.97 12.42
CA LYS A 331 -11.28 -3.43 13.80
C LYS A 331 -10.56 -4.72 14.16
N ASN A 332 -9.94 -5.38 13.18
CA ASN A 332 -9.19 -6.62 13.41
C ASN A 332 -7.75 -6.36 13.88
N ILE A 333 -7.34 -5.10 14.00
CA ILE A 333 -6.05 -4.74 14.58
C ILE A 333 -6.20 -4.00 15.91
N LYS A 334 -5.14 -4.07 16.72
CA LYS A 334 -4.97 -3.20 17.88
C LYS A 334 -3.55 -2.66 17.96
N LEU A 335 -3.42 -1.49 18.61
CA LEU A 335 -2.15 -0.85 18.89
C LEU A 335 -1.58 -1.39 20.19
N LEU A 336 -0.30 -1.76 20.18
CA LEU A 336 0.40 -2.16 21.41
C LEU A 336 0.82 -0.94 22.21
N ALA A 337 0.65 -1.02 23.53
CA ALA A 337 1.33 -0.12 24.44
C ALA A 337 2.84 -0.45 24.49
N ILE A 338 3.67 0.55 24.72
CA ILE A 338 5.13 0.37 24.92
C ILE A 338 5.48 0.78 26.35
N ASN A 339 6.15 -0.12 27.05
CA ASN A 339 6.42 0.04 28.49
C ASN A 339 5.14 0.31 29.31
N GLY A 340 4.01 -0.27 28.90
CA GLY A 340 2.70 -0.03 29.51
C GLY A 340 2.03 1.29 29.15
N ILE A 341 2.63 2.11 28.27
CA ILE A 341 2.12 3.42 27.87
C ILE A 341 1.46 3.30 26.49
N ALA A 342 0.14 3.57 26.43
CA ALA A 342 -0.61 3.55 25.19
C ALA A 342 -0.32 4.79 24.31
N PRO A 343 -0.36 4.68 22.96
CA PRO A 343 -0.09 5.77 22.03
C PRO A 343 -1.26 6.74 21.90
N THR A 344 -1.76 7.29 23.01
CA THR A 344 -2.84 8.28 23.00
C THR A 344 -2.32 9.67 22.64
N ALA A 345 -3.19 10.54 22.12
CA ALA A 345 -2.83 11.94 21.84
C ALA A 345 -2.29 12.65 23.10
N GLU A 346 -2.84 12.32 24.27
CA GLU A 346 -2.35 12.85 25.55
C GLU A 346 -0.93 12.39 25.86
N ASN A 347 -0.63 11.09 25.73
CA ASN A 347 0.69 10.53 25.99
C ASN A 347 1.74 11.01 24.98
N ILE A 348 1.32 11.36 23.75
CA ILE A 348 2.18 12.00 22.77
C ILE A 348 2.44 13.47 23.17
N ARG A 349 1.39 14.22 23.51
CA ARG A 349 1.49 15.65 23.91
C ARG A 349 2.39 15.84 25.13
N ASN A 350 2.27 14.98 26.11
CA ASN A 350 3.03 15.09 27.38
C ASN A 350 4.39 14.36 27.35
N GLY A 351 4.79 13.79 26.20
CA GLY A 351 6.09 13.17 26.02
C GLY A 351 6.26 11.81 26.71
N LYS A 352 5.17 11.16 27.18
CA LYS A 352 5.26 9.88 27.90
C LYS A 352 5.45 8.68 26.98
N TYR A 353 4.83 8.70 25.76
CA TYR A 353 4.97 7.59 24.83
C TYR A 353 6.40 7.53 24.26
N PRO A 354 7.07 6.35 24.23
CA PRO A 354 8.50 6.29 23.92
C PRO A 354 8.87 6.62 22.47
N TYR A 355 7.97 6.34 21.52
CA TYR A 355 8.24 6.51 20.10
C TYR A 355 7.41 7.66 19.50
N ILE A 356 7.62 8.86 20.03
CA ILE A 356 7.10 10.09 19.46
C ILE A 356 7.98 10.49 18.29
N VAL A 357 7.37 10.85 17.18
CA VAL A 357 8.03 11.29 15.96
C VAL A 357 7.52 12.66 15.56
N ASP A 358 8.42 13.50 15.08
CA ASP A 358 8.02 14.77 14.46
C ASP A 358 7.67 14.55 12.99
N ALA A 359 6.63 15.21 12.54
CA ALA A 359 6.31 15.39 11.13
C ALA A 359 6.90 16.71 10.65
N PHE A 360 7.53 16.67 9.48
CA PHE A 360 8.27 17.80 8.93
C PHE A 360 7.62 18.32 7.64
N MET A 361 7.63 19.62 7.51
CA MET A 361 7.60 20.29 6.22
C MET A 361 9.04 20.43 5.75
N VAL A 362 9.35 19.89 4.58
CA VAL A 362 10.70 19.95 4.02
C VAL A 362 10.68 20.80 2.75
N THR A 363 11.59 21.76 2.68
CA THR A 363 11.79 22.65 1.52
C THR A 363 13.24 22.64 1.10
N ARG A 364 13.51 23.20 -0.07
CA ARG A 364 14.88 23.60 -0.44
C ARG A 364 15.23 24.91 0.26
N GLU A 365 16.52 25.15 0.49
CA GLU A 365 17.02 26.38 1.11
C GLU A 365 16.51 27.65 0.40
N ASN A 366 16.56 27.64 -0.94
CA ASN A 366 16.05 28.77 -1.75
C ASN A 366 14.60 28.48 -2.17
N THR A 367 13.64 28.92 -1.36
CA THR A 367 12.21 28.73 -1.61
C THR A 367 11.52 30.04 -2.03
N THR A 368 10.29 29.93 -2.60
CA THR A 368 9.50 31.11 -3.00
C THR A 368 8.88 31.80 -1.78
N SER A 369 8.45 33.06 -1.94
CA SER A 369 7.74 33.80 -0.90
C SER A 369 6.43 33.13 -0.50
N GLU A 370 5.72 32.55 -1.47
CA GLU A 370 4.46 31.82 -1.25
C GLU A 370 4.69 30.53 -0.46
N THR A 371 5.74 29.81 -0.77
CA THR A 371 6.16 28.64 -0.03
C THR A 371 6.51 29.00 1.42
N GLN A 372 7.30 30.05 1.62
CA GLN A 372 7.68 30.52 2.95
C GLN A 372 6.43 30.96 3.76
N LYS A 373 5.50 31.66 3.11
CA LYS A 373 4.23 32.11 3.71
C LYS A 373 3.38 30.92 4.18
N LEU A 374 3.33 29.83 3.40
CA LEU A 374 2.61 28.62 3.80
C LEU A 374 3.29 27.90 4.97
N LEU A 375 4.62 27.81 4.96
CA LEU A 375 5.40 27.27 6.09
C LEU A 375 5.10 28.01 7.39
N GLU A 376 5.18 29.35 7.35
CA GLU A 376 4.91 30.20 8.52
C GLU A 376 3.47 30.06 9.01
N TRP A 377 2.50 29.96 8.08
CA TRP A 377 1.12 29.76 8.44
C TRP A 377 0.88 28.45 9.21
N PHE A 378 1.51 27.35 8.82
CA PHE A 378 1.39 26.09 9.57
C PHE A 378 1.87 26.19 11.01
N LEU A 379 2.79 27.13 11.32
CA LEU A 379 3.30 27.38 12.67
C LEU A 379 2.42 28.35 13.47
N THR A 380 1.44 29.03 12.84
CA THR A 380 0.47 29.90 13.52
C THR A 380 -0.54 29.09 14.32
N PRO A 381 -1.26 29.71 15.27
CA PRO A 381 -2.36 29.05 15.98
C PRO A 381 -3.44 28.46 15.04
N GLN A 382 -3.73 29.11 13.89
CA GLN A 382 -4.71 28.58 12.93
C GLN A 382 -4.20 27.32 12.23
N GLY A 383 -2.98 27.32 11.75
CA GLY A 383 -2.35 26.13 11.16
C GLY A 383 -2.23 24.97 12.14
N GLN A 384 -1.87 25.26 13.39
CA GLN A 384 -1.78 24.27 14.46
C GLN A 384 -3.16 23.73 14.89
N SER A 385 -4.21 24.55 14.79
CA SER A 385 -5.57 24.06 15.00
C SER A 385 -6.01 23.09 13.90
N LEU A 386 -5.63 23.35 12.65
CA LEU A 386 -5.88 22.39 11.57
C LEU A 386 -5.16 21.07 11.81
N VAL A 387 -3.90 21.11 12.25
CA VAL A 387 -3.13 19.92 12.63
C VAL A 387 -3.85 19.10 13.71
N GLU A 388 -4.39 19.77 14.74
CA GLU A 388 -5.15 19.15 15.82
C GLU A 388 -6.47 18.57 15.33
N ASP A 389 -7.23 19.34 14.55
CA ASP A 389 -8.56 18.95 14.05
C ASP A 389 -8.50 17.79 13.06
N VAL A 390 -7.41 17.65 12.30
CA VAL A 390 -7.13 16.48 11.48
C VAL A 390 -6.86 15.25 12.36
N GLY A 391 -6.31 15.41 13.57
CA GLY A 391 -6.05 14.32 14.53
C GLY A 391 -4.58 14.04 14.86
N TYR A 392 -3.68 14.92 14.40
CA TYR A 392 -2.28 14.94 14.84
C TYR A 392 -2.13 15.70 16.16
N VAL A 393 -0.97 15.62 16.78
CA VAL A 393 -0.67 16.39 17.97
C VAL A 393 0.07 17.67 17.56
N PRO A 394 -0.49 18.86 17.82
CA PRO A 394 0.16 20.12 17.49
C PRO A 394 1.42 20.32 18.30
N MET A 395 2.41 21.01 17.72
CA MET A 395 3.68 21.35 18.40
C MET A 395 3.62 22.72 19.04
N TYR A 396 2.75 23.59 18.56
CA TYR A 396 2.62 24.96 18.97
C TYR A 396 1.19 25.26 19.46
N LYS A 397 0.96 26.48 19.88
CA LYS A 397 -0.33 26.92 20.40
C LYS A 397 -1.43 26.86 19.32
N THR A 398 -2.60 26.33 19.69
CA THR A 398 -3.80 26.27 18.85
C THR A 398 -4.76 27.43 19.16
N LEU A 399 -5.74 27.67 18.27
CA LEU A 399 -6.90 28.50 18.55
C LEU A 399 -7.85 27.76 19.51
N HIS A 400 -8.39 28.47 20.47
CA HIS A 400 -9.42 27.97 21.40
C HIS A 400 -10.82 28.19 20.83
#